data_a916aaf44512ca9a82ec92e85627872c
#
_entry.id   a916aaf44512ca9a82ec92e85627872c
#
_cell.length_a   1.000
_cell.length_b   1.000
_cell.length_c   1.000
_cell.angle_alpha   90.00
_cell.angle_beta   90.00
_cell.angle_gamma   90.00
#
_symmetry.space_group_name_H-M   'P 1'
#
loop_
_entity.id
_entity.type
_entity.pdbx_description
1 polymer ?
#
loop_
_entity_poly.entity_id
_entity_poly.type
_entity_poly.pdbx_seq_one_letter_code
_entity_poly.pdbx_strand_id
1 'polypeptide(L)'
;MFVQMIRPHRILEIGTFAGYSALCMAEGLDENGIIHTYEIDDELEDFTRSWIEGSPHGKKIQFHIGNALNEVPHLGETFDLVFMDGDKRQYMDYYEMALKYTSPNAFILADNTLWDGHVVEKAYLCDRQTAAINEFNAFVASDTRVEKLILPLRDGLTMIRKK
;
A
#
# COMPACT_ATOMS: atom_id res chain seq x y z
N MET A 1 1.34 14.32 3.81
CA MET A 1 -0.01 14.84 4.16
C MET A 1 -0.89 13.75 4.78
N PHE A 2 -1.27 12.63 4.11
CA PHE A 2 -2.14 11.60 4.73
C PHE A 2 -1.61 11.07 6.06
N VAL A 3 -0.31 10.76 6.15
CA VAL A 3 0.32 10.31 7.40
C VAL A 3 0.12 11.31 8.54
N GLN A 4 0.28 12.61 8.27
CA GLN A 4 0.07 13.67 9.25
C GLN A 4 -1.40 13.83 9.67
N MET A 5 -2.35 13.50 8.77
CA MET A 5 -3.80 13.54 9.07
C MET A 5 -4.24 12.31 9.87
N ILE A 6 -3.77 11.13 9.48
CA ILE A 6 -4.13 9.84 10.09
C ILE A 6 -3.36 9.60 11.38
N ARG A 7 -2.11 10.07 11.46
CA ARG A 7 -1.16 9.86 12.58
C ARG A 7 -0.97 8.39 12.95
N PRO A 8 -0.63 7.54 11.98
CA PRO A 8 -0.39 6.13 12.23
C PRO A 8 0.90 5.94 13.04
N HIS A 9 0.94 4.91 13.89
CA HIS A 9 2.17 4.46 14.53
C HIS A 9 2.86 3.36 13.72
N ARG A 10 2.09 2.54 13.02
CA ARG A 10 2.58 1.44 12.19
C ARG A 10 2.02 1.54 10.79
N ILE A 11 2.92 1.61 9.82
CA ILE A 11 2.58 1.63 8.39
C ILE A 11 3.10 0.35 7.75
N LEU A 12 2.27 -0.26 6.91
CA LEU A 12 2.67 -1.29 5.95
C LEU A 12 2.66 -0.68 4.55
N GLU A 13 3.74 -0.84 3.82
CA GLU A 13 3.82 -0.51 2.40
C GLU A 13 4.11 -1.78 1.60
N ILE A 14 3.36 -1.97 0.52
CA ILE A 14 3.51 -3.08 -0.42
C ILE A 14 3.91 -2.52 -1.77
N GLY A 15 5.16 -2.75 -2.17
CA GLY A 15 5.79 -2.13 -3.33
C GLY A 15 6.67 -0.94 -2.92
N THR A 16 7.94 -1.21 -2.59
CA THR A 16 8.89 -0.18 -2.15
C THR A 16 9.51 0.56 -3.33
N PHE A 17 9.82 -0.18 -4.40
CA PHE A 17 10.59 0.30 -5.55
C PHE A 17 11.85 1.08 -5.10
N ALA A 18 11.95 2.36 -5.43
CA ALA A 18 13.09 3.22 -5.05
C ALA A 18 13.02 3.76 -3.61
N GLY A 19 12.00 3.42 -2.82
CA GLY A 19 11.82 3.89 -1.44
C GLY A 19 11.28 5.32 -1.32
N TYR A 20 10.85 5.95 -2.41
CA TYR A 20 10.38 7.33 -2.40
C TYR A 20 9.14 7.53 -1.50
N SER A 21 8.12 6.69 -1.68
CA SER A 21 6.90 6.74 -0.90
C SER A 21 7.16 6.44 0.58
N ALA A 22 7.99 5.44 0.89
CA ALA A 22 8.43 5.12 2.25
C ALA A 22 9.09 6.33 2.92
N LEU A 23 10.01 7.00 2.23
CA LEU A 23 10.69 8.19 2.75
C LEU A 23 9.73 9.36 2.98
N CYS A 24 8.80 9.62 2.04
CA CYS A 24 7.76 10.64 2.20
C CYS A 24 6.80 10.34 3.37
N MET A 25 6.47 9.07 3.59
CA MET A 25 5.66 8.66 4.72
C MET A 25 6.42 8.78 6.04
N ALA A 26 7.71 8.41 6.06
CA ALA A 26 8.57 8.49 7.23
C ALA A 26 8.78 9.93 7.73
N GLU A 27 8.83 10.90 6.82
CA GLU A 27 8.87 12.33 7.18
C GLU A 27 7.63 12.76 7.97
N GLY A 28 6.46 12.20 7.61
CA GLY A 28 5.20 12.53 8.27
C GLY A 28 4.91 11.77 9.56
N LEU A 29 5.70 10.74 9.89
CA LEU A 29 5.55 9.92 11.09
C LEU A 29 6.13 10.60 12.34
N ASP A 30 5.49 10.33 13.48
CA ASP A 30 6.03 10.65 14.80
C ASP A 30 7.36 9.91 15.05
N GLU A 31 8.11 10.32 16.08
CA GLU A 31 9.45 9.78 16.36
C GLU A 31 9.48 8.27 16.60
N ASN A 32 8.40 7.70 17.15
CA ASN A 32 8.27 6.27 17.45
C ASN A 32 7.50 5.49 16.38
N GLY A 33 7.13 6.15 15.28
CA GLY A 33 6.45 5.50 14.16
C GLY A 33 7.40 4.64 13.34
N ILE A 34 6.90 3.51 12.84
CA ILE A 34 7.66 2.57 12.03
C ILE A 34 6.88 2.26 10.75
N ILE A 35 7.62 2.17 9.65
CA ILE A 35 7.14 1.69 8.36
C ILE A 35 7.79 0.34 8.09
N HIS A 36 6.99 -0.68 7.81
CA HIS A 36 7.44 -1.92 7.18
C HIS A 36 7.13 -1.81 5.69
N THR A 37 8.15 -1.82 4.85
CA THR A 37 8.01 -1.73 3.39
C THR A 37 8.60 -2.96 2.72
N TYR A 38 7.89 -3.52 1.75
CA TYR A 38 8.21 -4.78 1.09
C TYR A 38 8.44 -4.60 -0.41
N GLU A 39 9.58 -5.12 -0.89
CA GLU A 39 9.93 -5.21 -2.29
C GLU A 39 10.19 -6.66 -2.67
N ILE A 40 9.61 -7.12 -3.79
CA ILE A 40 9.80 -8.48 -4.26
C ILE A 40 11.02 -8.62 -5.19
N ASP A 41 11.43 -7.52 -5.80
CA ASP A 41 12.58 -7.46 -6.71
C ASP A 41 13.87 -7.22 -5.90
N ASP A 42 14.67 -8.26 -5.74
CA ASP A 42 15.95 -8.21 -5.00
C ASP A 42 17.05 -7.45 -5.75
N GLU A 43 16.91 -7.23 -7.06
CA GLU A 43 17.85 -6.41 -7.84
C GLU A 43 17.80 -4.92 -7.39
N LEU A 44 16.70 -4.49 -6.78
CA LEU A 44 16.54 -3.12 -6.27
C LEU A 44 17.12 -2.95 -4.86
N GLU A 45 17.55 -4.00 -4.18
CA GLU A 45 17.90 -3.96 -2.76
C GLU A 45 18.98 -2.91 -2.45
N ASP A 46 20.14 -3.01 -3.06
CA ASP A 46 21.29 -2.14 -2.78
C ASP A 46 20.96 -0.67 -3.08
N PHE A 47 20.27 -0.45 -4.20
CA PHE A 47 19.86 0.89 -4.61
C PHE A 47 18.89 1.51 -3.59
N THR A 48 17.82 0.81 -3.26
CA THR A 48 16.78 1.30 -2.35
C THR A 48 17.33 1.48 -0.94
N ARG A 49 18.10 0.52 -0.45
CA ARG A 49 18.74 0.57 0.87
C ARG A 49 19.64 1.79 1.03
N SER A 50 20.42 2.12 0.01
CA SER A 50 21.31 3.29 0.03
C SER A 50 20.55 4.60 0.22
N TRP A 51 19.38 4.76 -0.41
CA TRP A 51 18.53 5.95 -0.25
C TRP A 51 17.90 6.03 1.13
N ILE A 52 17.39 4.89 1.63
CA ILE A 52 16.78 4.83 2.96
C ILE A 52 17.80 5.16 4.03
N GLU A 53 18.98 4.52 4.01
CA GLU A 53 20.04 4.73 5.00
C GLU A 53 20.65 6.14 4.94
N GLY A 54 20.71 6.74 3.76
CA GLY A 54 21.17 8.12 3.56
C GLY A 54 20.17 9.18 4.05
N SER A 55 18.94 8.80 4.38
CA SER A 55 17.89 9.73 4.81
C SER A 55 17.89 9.95 6.33
N PRO A 56 17.63 11.19 6.80
CA PRO A 56 17.43 11.45 8.23
C PRO A 56 16.24 10.69 8.83
N HIS A 57 15.31 10.22 7.99
CA HIS A 57 14.12 9.46 8.40
C HIS A 57 14.29 7.95 8.24
N GLY A 58 15.41 7.47 7.68
CA GLY A 58 15.65 6.06 7.38
C GLY A 58 15.49 5.11 8.57
N LYS A 59 15.84 5.57 9.78
CA LYS A 59 15.67 4.80 11.03
C LYS A 59 14.23 4.38 11.34
N LYS A 60 13.23 5.05 10.73
CA LYS A 60 11.81 4.71 10.87
C LYS A 60 11.36 3.65 9.87
N ILE A 61 12.22 3.26 8.92
CA ILE A 61 11.87 2.38 7.81
C ILE A 61 12.56 1.03 8.00
N GLN A 62 11.75 -0.01 8.06
CA GLN A 62 12.20 -1.40 8.01
C GLN A 62 11.94 -1.91 6.59
N PHE A 63 13.01 -1.97 5.81
CA PHE A 63 12.97 -2.41 4.42
C PHE A 63 13.22 -3.92 4.33
N HIS A 64 12.28 -4.60 3.70
CA HIS A 64 12.26 -6.05 3.53
C HIS A 64 12.30 -6.41 2.05
N ILE A 65 13.18 -7.36 1.69
CA ILE A 65 13.11 -8.03 0.39
C ILE A 65 12.31 -9.31 0.59
N GLY A 66 11.20 -9.42 -0.12
CA GLY A 66 10.31 -10.58 -0.04
C GLY A 66 8.86 -10.26 -0.38
N ASN A 67 8.05 -11.31 -0.42
CA ASN A 67 6.62 -11.16 -0.68
C ASN A 67 5.85 -10.82 0.62
N ALA A 68 5.26 -9.65 0.66
CA ALA A 68 4.47 -9.18 1.81
C ALA A 68 3.38 -10.18 2.23
N LEU A 69 2.73 -10.88 1.28
CA LEU A 69 1.71 -11.88 1.59
C LEU A 69 2.24 -13.04 2.44
N ASN A 70 3.52 -13.37 2.29
CA ASN A 70 4.16 -14.45 3.04
C ASN A 70 4.74 -13.96 4.37
N GLU A 71 5.29 -12.75 4.40
CA GLU A 71 6.07 -12.23 5.53
C GLU A 71 5.20 -11.55 6.60
N VAL A 72 4.23 -10.73 6.18
CA VAL A 72 3.35 -9.99 7.11
C VAL A 72 2.64 -10.88 8.12
N PRO A 73 2.14 -12.10 7.76
CA PRO A 73 1.53 -13.00 8.73
C PRO A 73 2.42 -13.44 9.90
N HIS A 74 3.74 -13.37 9.71
CA HIS A 74 4.74 -13.79 10.70
C HIS A 74 5.34 -12.62 11.48
N LEU A 75 5.04 -11.39 11.10
CA LEU A 75 5.63 -10.19 11.70
C LEU A 75 5.14 -9.91 13.13
N GLY A 76 3.91 -10.37 13.45
CA GLY A 76 3.32 -10.14 14.78
C GLY A 76 2.88 -8.68 15.02
N GLU A 77 2.83 -7.86 13.97
CA GLU A 77 2.45 -6.45 14.00
C GLU A 77 1.00 -6.23 13.56
N THR A 78 0.45 -5.10 13.98
CA THR A 78 -0.85 -4.60 13.52
C THR A 78 -0.67 -3.18 13.02
N PHE A 79 -1.26 -2.86 11.87
CA PHE A 79 -1.01 -1.61 11.16
C PHE A 79 -2.18 -0.63 11.29
N ASP A 80 -1.87 0.67 11.32
CA ASP A 80 -2.83 1.77 11.35
C ASP A 80 -3.05 2.35 9.95
N LEU A 81 -2.07 2.14 9.07
CA LEU A 81 -2.11 2.56 7.67
C LEU A 81 -1.45 1.49 6.80
N VAL A 82 -2.10 1.14 5.71
CA VAL A 82 -1.50 0.30 4.66
C VAL A 82 -1.47 1.10 3.36
N PHE A 83 -0.32 1.13 2.68
CA PHE A 83 -0.18 1.67 1.33
C PHE A 83 0.08 0.52 0.36
N MET A 84 -0.84 0.34 -0.59
CA MET A 84 -0.81 -0.75 -1.59
C MET A 84 -0.41 -0.17 -2.94
N ASP A 85 0.80 -0.47 -3.39
CA ASP A 85 1.33 -0.13 -4.72
C ASP A 85 2.16 -1.26 -5.34
N GLY A 86 1.85 -2.49 -5.00
CA GLY A 86 2.46 -3.69 -5.55
C GLY A 86 1.84 -4.16 -6.87
N ASP A 87 2.04 -5.45 -7.17
CA ASP A 87 1.48 -6.10 -8.37
C ASP A 87 -0.06 -6.04 -8.37
N LYS A 88 -0.62 -5.39 -9.38
CA LYS A 88 -2.07 -5.16 -9.50
C LYS A 88 -2.88 -6.46 -9.56
N ARG A 89 -2.27 -7.55 -10.05
CA ARG A 89 -2.90 -8.87 -10.10
C ARG A 89 -3.13 -9.50 -8.72
N GLN A 90 -2.46 -8.99 -7.69
CA GLN A 90 -2.55 -9.46 -6.31
C GLN A 90 -3.33 -8.51 -5.38
N TYR A 91 -3.99 -7.49 -5.92
CA TYR A 91 -4.67 -6.45 -5.13
C TYR A 91 -5.74 -7.02 -4.20
N MET A 92 -6.46 -8.07 -4.63
CA MET A 92 -7.43 -8.76 -3.76
C MET A 92 -6.76 -9.44 -2.57
N ASP A 93 -5.65 -10.12 -2.81
CA ASP A 93 -4.90 -10.80 -1.74
C ASP A 93 -4.28 -9.80 -0.77
N TYR A 94 -3.71 -8.71 -1.30
CA TYR A 94 -3.19 -7.60 -0.47
C TYR A 94 -4.28 -6.97 0.38
N TYR A 95 -5.46 -6.75 -0.19
CA TYR A 95 -6.60 -6.16 0.51
C TYR A 95 -7.09 -7.03 1.67
N GLU A 96 -7.30 -8.31 1.44
CA GLU A 96 -7.73 -9.24 2.50
C GLU A 96 -6.66 -9.38 3.60
N MET A 97 -5.39 -9.44 3.22
CA MET A 97 -4.29 -9.41 4.18
C MET A 97 -4.30 -8.10 4.97
N ALA A 98 -4.40 -6.95 4.30
CA ALA A 98 -4.45 -5.65 4.96
C ALA A 98 -5.61 -5.57 5.95
N LEU A 99 -6.81 -6.00 5.58
CA LEU A 99 -7.94 -6.04 6.51
C LEU A 99 -7.70 -6.92 7.72
N LYS A 100 -7.00 -8.03 7.54
CA LYS A 100 -6.70 -8.96 8.64
C LYS A 100 -5.71 -8.37 9.65
N TYR A 101 -4.69 -7.68 9.16
CA TYR A 101 -3.57 -7.19 9.98
C TYR A 101 -3.63 -5.68 10.30
N THR A 102 -4.78 -5.03 10.10
CA THR A 102 -5.00 -3.63 10.50
C THR A 102 -5.88 -3.52 11.73
N SER A 103 -5.64 -2.46 12.49
CA SER A 103 -6.47 -2.03 13.63
C SER A 103 -7.89 -1.62 13.20
N PRO A 104 -8.89 -1.64 14.07
CA PRO A 104 -10.15 -0.93 13.83
C PRO A 104 -9.89 0.56 13.53
N ASN A 105 -10.63 1.13 12.60
CA ASN A 105 -10.46 2.49 12.06
C ASN A 105 -9.16 2.75 11.28
N ALA A 106 -8.35 1.73 11.03
CA ALA A 106 -7.17 1.85 10.17
C ALA A 106 -7.55 2.21 8.73
N PHE A 107 -6.60 2.80 8.02
CA PHE A 107 -6.76 3.19 6.62
C PHE A 107 -5.94 2.28 5.70
N ILE A 108 -6.50 1.99 4.54
CA ILE A 108 -5.81 1.35 3.43
C ILE A 108 -5.88 2.32 2.25
N LEU A 109 -4.74 2.65 1.67
CA LEU A 109 -4.60 3.48 0.48
C LEU A 109 -4.15 2.58 -0.67
N ALA A 110 -5.00 2.37 -1.66
CA ALA A 110 -4.68 1.57 -2.84
C ALA A 110 -4.44 2.50 -4.03
N ASP A 111 -3.23 2.47 -4.57
CA ASP A 111 -2.84 3.33 -5.70
C ASP A 111 -3.21 2.73 -7.06
N ASN A 112 -3.30 3.58 -8.06
CA ASN A 112 -3.58 3.27 -9.47
C ASN A 112 -4.92 2.54 -9.71
N THR A 113 -5.93 2.82 -8.91
CA THR A 113 -7.24 2.12 -9.01
C THR A 113 -8.11 2.57 -10.19
N LEU A 114 -7.74 3.66 -10.87
CA LEU A 114 -8.32 4.08 -12.16
C LEU A 114 -7.51 3.59 -13.37
N TRP A 115 -6.26 3.17 -13.16
CA TRP A 115 -5.40 2.49 -14.13
C TRP A 115 -5.35 3.19 -15.50
N ASP A 116 -4.93 4.46 -15.54
CA ASP A 116 -4.91 5.34 -16.73
C ASP A 116 -6.27 5.42 -17.48
N GLY A 117 -7.37 5.13 -16.78
CA GLY A 117 -8.70 5.08 -17.38
C GLY A 117 -9.05 3.73 -18.02
N HIS A 118 -8.13 2.77 -18.07
CA HIS A 118 -8.36 1.44 -18.68
C HIS A 118 -9.54 0.69 -18.04
N VAL A 119 -9.85 0.97 -16.77
CA VAL A 119 -10.97 0.35 -16.05
C VAL A 119 -12.34 0.62 -16.68
N VAL A 120 -12.47 1.67 -17.48
CA VAL A 120 -13.71 2.02 -18.18
C VAL A 120 -13.65 1.80 -19.69
N GLU A 121 -12.49 1.45 -20.23
CA GLU A 121 -12.28 1.24 -21.66
C GLU A 121 -12.42 -0.23 -22.06
N LYS A 122 -13.38 -0.53 -22.94
CA LYS A 122 -13.66 -1.90 -23.40
C LYS A 122 -12.44 -2.61 -24.00
N ALA A 123 -11.52 -1.85 -24.62
CA ALA A 123 -10.33 -2.40 -25.27
C ALA A 123 -9.38 -3.10 -24.28
N TYR A 124 -9.37 -2.69 -23.01
CA TYR A 124 -8.44 -3.20 -22.00
C TYR A 124 -9.05 -4.21 -21.01
N LEU A 125 -10.34 -4.52 -21.13
CA LEU A 125 -11.01 -5.45 -20.19
C LEU A 125 -10.43 -6.88 -20.18
N CYS A 126 -9.72 -7.26 -21.24
CA CYS A 126 -9.03 -8.56 -21.31
C CYS A 126 -7.57 -8.52 -20.81
N ASP A 127 -7.05 -7.33 -20.52
CA ASP A 127 -5.74 -7.21 -19.88
C ASP A 127 -5.81 -7.71 -18.43
N ARG A 128 -4.82 -8.52 -18.03
CA ARG A 128 -4.84 -9.17 -16.71
C ARG A 128 -4.77 -8.20 -15.55
N GLN A 129 -4.02 -7.11 -15.70
CA GLN A 129 -3.91 -6.11 -14.64
C GLN A 129 -5.19 -5.28 -14.54
N THR A 130 -5.73 -4.84 -15.68
CA THR A 130 -7.02 -4.12 -15.74
C THR A 130 -8.16 -4.96 -15.18
N ALA A 131 -8.22 -6.25 -15.54
CA ALA A 131 -9.24 -7.16 -15.03
C ALA A 131 -9.15 -7.29 -13.49
N ALA A 132 -7.95 -7.45 -12.95
CA ALA A 132 -7.73 -7.57 -11.50
C ALA A 132 -8.09 -6.27 -10.75
N ILE A 133 -7.75 -5.10 -11.29
CA ILE A 133 -8.16 -3.81 -10.71
C ILE A 133 -9.68 -3.63 -10.76
N ASN A 134 -10.33 -4.03 -11.85
CA ASN A 134 -11.79 -3.98 -11.96
C ASN A 134 -12.46 -4.90 -10.93
N GLU A 135 -11.93 -6.10 -10.74
CA GLU A 135 -12.41 -7.03 -9.72
C GLU A 135 -12.25 -6.44 -8.31
N PHE A 136 -11.06 -5.92 -7.99
CA PHE A 136 -10.79 -5.23 -6.75
C PHE A 136 -11.75 -4.05 -6.52
N ASN A 137 -11.92 -3.17 -7.49
CA ASN A 137 -12.80 -2.01 -7.38
C ASN A 137 -14.26 -2.42 -7.13
N ALA A 138 -14.76 -3.43 -7.86
CA ALA A 138 -16.12 -3.93 -7.70
C ALA A 138 -16.31 -4.58 -6.32
N PHE A 139 -15.34 -5.37 -5.87
CA PHE A 139 -15.38 -6.01 -4.56
C PHE A 139 -15.40 -4.97 -3.43
N VAL A 140 -14.44 -4.04 -3.42
CA VAL A 140 -14.34 -2.98 -2.41
C VAL A 140 -15.61 -2.12 -2.41
N ALA A 141 -16.16 -1.79 -3.58
CA ALA A 141 -17.40 -1.03 -3.69
C ALA A 141 -18.58 -1.70 -2.96
N SER A 142 -18.64 -3.02 -2.90
CA SER A 142 -19.70 -3.79 -2.24
C SER A 142 -19.38 -4.18 -0.80
N ASP A 143 -18.12 -4.07 -0.36
CA ASP A 143 -17.68 -4.53 0.95
C ASP A 143 -18.26 -3.67 2.08
N THR A 144 -19.01 -4.31 2.98
CA THR A 144 -19.67 -3.65 4.14
C THR A 144 -18.77 -3.52 5.36
N ARG A 145 -17.60 -4.18 5.36
CA ARG A 145 -16.59 -4.10 6.44
C ARG A 145 -15.88 -2.76 6.49
N VAL A 146 -16.00 -1.98 5.41
CA VAL A 146 -15.23 -0.75 5.22
C VAL A 146 -16.10 0.42 4.77
N GLU A 147 -15.57 1.61 4.99
CA GLU A 147 -15.94 2.83 4.27
C GLU A 147 -14.90 3.11 3.21
N LYS A 148 -15.30 3.63 2.07
CA LYS A 148 -14.40 3.82 0.92
C LYS A 148 -14.80 5.00 0.07
N LEU A 149 -13.78 5.60 -0.57
CA LEU A 149 -13.96 6.59 -1.63
C LEU A 149 -12.75 6.52 -2.59
N ILE A 150 -12.96 6.91 -3.83
CA ILE A 150 -11.88 7.07 -4.80
C ILE A 150 -11.58 8.55 -4.95
N LEU A 151 -10.32 8.91 -4.73
CA LEU A 151 -9.79 10.23 -5.05
C LEU A 151 -9.23 10.17 -6.48
N PRO A 152 -9.72 11.02 -7.40
CA PRO A 152 -9.23 11.06 -8.79
C PRO A 152 -7.89 11.83 -8.85
N LEU A 153 -6.93 11.42 -8.04
CA LEU A 153 -5.57 11.93 -8.04
C LEU A 153 -4.75 11.07 -8.97
N ARG A 154 -4.20 11.67 -10.02
CA ARG A 154 -3.45 11.01 -11.07
C ARG A 154 -4.16 9.74 -11.58
N ASP A 155 -3.71 8.58 -11.16
CA ASP A 155 -4.15 7.26 -11.61
C ASP A 155 -5.18 6.60 -10.65
N GLY A 156 -5.77 7.43 -9.81
CA GLY A 156 -6.78 7.03 -8.83
C GLY A 156 -6.20 6.45 -7.55
N LEU A 157 -6.55 7.06 -6.43
CA LEU A 157 -6.22 6.57 -5.11
C LEU A 157 -7.51 6.17 -4.38
N THR A 158 -7.70 4.88 -4.15
CA THR A 158 -8.81 4.40 -3.33
C THR A 158 -8.43 4.47 -1.87
N MET A 159 -9.14 5.30 -1.12
CA MET A 159 -9.02 5.39 0.34
C MET A 159 -10.09 4.52 0.98
N ILE A 160 -9.68 3.63 1.84
CA ILE A 160 -10.52 2.64 2.52
C ILE A 160 -10.29 2.77 4.02
N ARG A 161 -11.37 2.86 4.80
CA ARG A 161 -11.32 2.83 6.28
C ARG A 161 -11.99 1.57 6.79
N LYS A 162 -11.28 0.78 7.56
CA LYS A 162 -11.85 -0.38 8.28
C LYS A 162 -12.82 0.11 9.38
N LYS A 163 -13.98 -0.51 9.47
CA LYS A 163 -14.98 -0.24 10.51
C LYS A 163 -14.64 -0.87 11.84
#